data_fb73e448006b38cb2025da5261df62b9
#
_entry.id   fb73e448006b38cb2025da5261df62b9
#
_cell.length_a   1.000
_cell.length_b   1.000
_cell.length_c   1.000
_cell.angle_alpha   90.00
_cell.angle_beta   90.00
_cell.angle_gamma   90.00
#
_symmetry.space_group_name_H-M   'P 1'
#
loop_
_entity.id
_entity.type
_entity.pdbx_description
1 polymer ?
#
loop_
_entity_poly.entity_id
_entity_poly.type
_entity_poly.pdbx_seq_one_letter_code
_entity_poly.pdbx_strand_id
1 'polypeptide(L)'
;MIQQITSRVTTYKAHEEVVPEGSTQSHSSLVLKGFAARHQHLAGGKRQITAFHVPGDFMDLHSFLLKKMEDGVGALTPCTVAAVPHSDLREITKNYPYLTRVLWLTTLIDAAVHRTWIMTLGRMDARNRVAHFLCEMHDRLEAVGLTKDHGYDLRITQEELGDAFGLTTVHVNRILQELRGDGLITSRGKSVVINDWERLQKEGQYNPDYLHLSQQIERD
;
A
#
# COMPACT_ATOMS: atom_id res chain seq x y z
N MET A 1 8.86 3.17 -21.63
CA MET A 1 9.75 2.01 -21.39
C MET A 1 9.10 0.97 -20.48
N ILE A 2 8.59 1.28 -19.28
CA ILE A 2 7.88 0.27 -18.43
C ILE A 2 6.67 -0.33 -19.16
N GLN A 3 5.92 0.44 -19.93
CA GLN A 3 4.81 -0.06 -20.76
C GLN A 3 5.24 -1.06 -21.87
N GLN A 4 6.50 -1.09 -22.24
CA GLN A 4 7.05 -2.03 -23.24
C GLN A 4 7.60 -3.32 -22.60
N ILE A 5 7.78 -3.32 -21.27
CA ILE A 5 8.37 -4.41 -20.49
C ILE A 5 7.28 -5.29 -19.86
N THR A 6 6.03 -4.83 -19.82
CA THR A 6 4.91 -5.61 -19.26
C THR A 6 4.48 -6.69 -20.24
N SER A 7 4.82 -7.96 -19.96
CA SER A 7 4.48 -9.08 -20.83
C SER A 7 3.01 -9.51 -20.74
N ARG A 8 2.34 -9.24 -19.63
CA ARG A 8 0.95 -9.65 -19.40
C ARG A 8 0.25 -8.74 -18.41
N VAL A 9 -0.96 -8.30 -18.78
CA VAL A 9 -1.87 -7.60 -17.88
C VAL A 9 -3.02 -8.54 -17.53
N THR A 10 -3.27 -8.73 -16.24
CA THR A 10 -4.33 -9.61 -15.73
C THR A 10 -5.23 -8.82 -14.80
N THR A 11 -6.54 -9.08 -14.84
CA THR A 11 -7.51 -8.52 -13.90
C THR A 11 -7.96 -9.60 -12.95
N TYR A 12 -7.78 -9.35 -11.65
CA TYR A 12 -8.23 -10.19 -10.55
C TYR A 12 -9.53 -9.65 -9.98
N LYS A 13 -10.40 -10.54 -9.52
CA LYS A 13 -11.59 -10.15 -8.77
C LYS A 13 -11.23 -9.73 -7.35
N ALA A 14 -12.13 -9.01 -6.69
CA ALA A 14 -11.97 -8.74 -5.26
C ALA A 14 -11.84 -10.07 -4.47
N HIS A 15 -10.94 -10.10 -3.52
CA HIS A 15 -10.58 -11.25 -2.66
C HIS A 15 -9.94 -12.43 -3.41
N GLU A 16 -9.52 -12.24 -4.65
CA GLU A 16 -8.73 -13.23 -5.39
C GLU A 16 -7.25 -13.10 -5.02
N GLU A 17 -6.58 -14.23 -4.85
CA GLU A 17 -5.15 -14.25 -4.56
C GLU A 17 -4.35 -13.95 -5.83
N VAL A 18 -3.44 -12.99 -5.72
CA VAL A 18 -2.56 -12.55 -6.81
C VAL A 18 -1.23 -13.27 -6.74
N VAL A 19 -0.65 -13.34 -5.54
CA VAL A 19 0.61 -14.02 -5.26
C VAL A 19 0.41 -14.93 -4.05
N PRO A 20 0.44 -16.26 -4.24
CA PRO A 20 0.28 -17.21 -3.13
C PRO A 20 1.48 -17.18 -2.17
N GLU A 21 1.21 -17.23 -0.86
CA GLU A 21 2.24 -17.44 0.15
C GLU A 21 3.01 -18.75 -0.13
N GLY A 22 4.31 -18.73 0.07
CA GLY A 22 5.18 -19.88 -0.16
C GLY A 22 5.49 -20.19 -1.63
N SER A 23 4.90 -19.45 -2.58
CA SER A 23 5.13 -19.65 -4.01
C SER A 23 6.49 -19.12 -4.47
N THR A 24 6.94 -19.59 -5.64
CA THR A 24 8.12 -19.05 -6.35
C THR A 24 7.63 -18.32 -7.60
N GLN A 25 8.00 -17.05 -7.72
CA GLN A 25 7.57 -16.20 -8.82
C GLN A 25 8.63 -16.13 -9.93
N SER A 26 8.19 -15.97 -11.17
CA SER A 26 9.04 -15.70 -12.35
C SER A 26 8.90 -14.25 -12.85
N HIS A 27 8.03 -13.48 -12.21
CA HIS A 27 7.73 -12.09 -12.51
C HIS A 27 7.42 -11.34 -11.23
N SER A 28 7.51 -10.01 -11.25
CA SER A 28 7.03 -9.13 -10.20
C SER A 28 5.77 -8.40 -10.66
N SER A 29 4.87 -8.15 -9.74
CA SER A 29 3.49 -7.71 -9.97
C SER A 29 3.35 -6.22 -9.66
N LEU A 30 3.04 -5.40 -10.68
CA LEU A 30 2.80 -3.96 -10.59
C LEU A 30 1.30 -3.69 -10.62
N VAL A 31 0.78 -2.98 -9.63
CA VAL A 31 -0.63 -2.55 -9.59
C VAL A 31 -0.86 -1.44 -10.61
N LEU A 32 -1.78 -1.64 -11.56
CA LEU A 32 -2.22 -0.61 -12.50
C LEU A 32 -3.53 0.03 -12.09
N LYS A 33 -4.45 -0.76 -11.50
CA LYS A 33 -5.75 -0.29 -11.00
C LYS A 33 -6.20 -1.14 -9.82
N GLY A 34 -6.97 -0.54 -8.92
CA GLY A 34 -7.51 -1.24 -7.75
C GLY A 34 -6.56 -1.19 -6.57
N PHE A 35 -6.87 -1.98 -5.55
CA PHE A 35 -6.12 -2.08 -4.30
C PHE A 35 -5.81 -3.54 -4.01
N ALA A 36 -4.62 -3.80 -3.52
CA ALA A 36 -4.21 -5.12 -3.04
C ALA A 36 -3.61 -5.01 -1.64
N ALA A 37 -3.50 -6.12 -0.94
CA ALA A 37 -2.85 -6.18 0.36
C ALA A 37 -1.89 -7.36 0.44
N ARG A 38 -0.74 -7.13 1.05
CA ARG A 38 0.17 -8.19 1.50
C ARG A 38 -0.28 -8.66 2.87
N HIS A 39 -0.32 -9.96 3.08
CA HIS A 39 -0.84 -10.52 4.32
C HIS A 39 -0.18 -11.85 4.68
N GLN A 40 -0.24 -12.17 5.96
CA GLN A 40 0.11 -13.47 6.52
C GLN A 40 -1.06 -14.04 7.31
N HIS A 41 -1.17 -15.36 7.34
CA HIS A 41 -2.14 -16.07 8.17
C HIS A 41 -1.43 -16.71 9.38
N LEU A 42 -1.94 -16.41 10.56
CA LEU A 42 -1.49 -17.05 11.79
C LEU A 42 -2.09 -18.45 11.93
N ALA A 43 -1.45 -19.33 12.71
CA ALA A 43 -1.92 -20.68 12.94
C ALA A 43 -3.37 -20.77 13.48
N GLY A 44 -3.86 -19.71 14.14
CA GLY A 44 -5.24 -19.58 14.62
C GLY A 44 -6.24 -19.06 13.55
N GLY A 45 -5.86 -18.96 12.28
CA GLY A 45 -6.71 -18.49 11.18
C GLY A 45 -6.89 -16.96 11.10
N LYS A 46 -6.30 -16.18 12.01
CA LYS A 46 -6.30 -14.73 11.92
C LYS A 46 -5.36 -14.27 10.81
N ARG A 47 -5.83 -13.31 10.02
CA ARG A 47 -5.03 -12.64 9.01
C ARG A 47 -4.38 -11.39 9.60
N GLN A 48 -3.10 -11.16 9.29
CA GLN A 48 -2.43 -9.88 9.50
C GLN A 48 -2.13 -9.27 8.13
N ILE A 49 -2.66 -8.10 7.86
CA ILE A 49 -2.25 -7.29 6.70
C ILE A 49 -0.99 -6.54 7.09
N THR A 50 0.05 -6.69 6.27
CA THR A 50 1.37 -6.08 6.48
C THR A 50 1.61 -4.87 5.56
N ALA A 51 0.92 -4.79 4.42
CA ALA A 51 0.97 -3.63 3.53
C ALA A 51 -0.31 -3.51 2.70
N PHE A 52 -0.67 -2.27 2.35
CA PHE A 52 -1.62 -1.97 1.28
C PHE A 52 -0.87 -1.47 0.05
N HIS A 53 -1.31 -1.94 -1.11
CA HIS A 53 -0.74 -1.55 -2.40
C HIS A 53 -1.78 -0.79 -3.23
N VAL A 54 -1.35 0.35 -3.76
CA VAL A 54 -2.13 1.25 -4.62
C VAL A 54 -1.58 1.24 -6.06
N PRO A 55 -2.28 1.81 -7.05
CA PRO A 55 -1.73 1.94 -8.40
C PRO A 55 -0.35 2.59 -8.41
N GLY A 56 0.60 1.98 -9.11
CA GLY A 56 2.00 2.38 -9.14
C GLY A 56 2.92 1.53 -8.24
N ASP A 57 2.38 0.81 -7.28
CA ASP A 57 3.19 -0.05 -6.38
C ASP A 57 3.51 -1.40 -7.02
N PHE A 58 4.75 -1.85 -6.81
CA PHE A 58 5.09 -3.26 -6.92
C PHE A 58 4.70 -3.99 -5.64
N MET A 59 3.90 -5.04 -5.77
CA MET A 59 3.44 -5.82 -4.62
C MET A 59 4.50 -6.81 -4.10
N ASP A 60 5.37 -7.26 -4.99
CA ASP A 60 6.29 -8.37 -4.76
C ASP A 60 7.65 -8.19 -5.48
N LEU A 61 8.16 -6.94 -5.60
CA LEU A 61 9.43 -6.68 -6.28
C LEU A 61 10.60 -7.49 -5.68
N HIS A 62 10.56 -7.75 -4.36
CA HIS A 62 11.54 -8.58 -3.66
C HIS A 62 11.58 -10.04 -4.18
N SER A 63 10.50 -10.54 -4.82
CA SER A 63 10.46 -11.87 -5.44
C SER A 63 11.50 -12.04 -6.56
N PHE A 64 11.98 -10.93 -7.12
CA PHE A 64 13.09 -10.94 -8.09
C PHE A 64 14.39 -11.50 -7.51
N LEU A 65 14.64 -11.26 -6.22
CA LEU A 65 15.85 -11.71 -5.53
C LEU A 65 15.59 -12.86 -4.56
N LEU A 66 14.44 -12.85 -3.87
CA LEU A 66 14.04 -13.91 -2.96
C LEU A 66 13.37 -15.04 -3.74
N LYS A 67 13.75 -16.27 -3.43
CA LYS A 67 13.26 -17.43 -4.19
C LYS A 67 11.84 -17.86 -3.81
N LYS A 68 11.41 -17.51 -2.60
CA LYS A 68 10.12 -17.94 -2.04
C LYS A 68 9.43 -16.75 -1.40
N MET A 69 8.15 -16.58 -1.70
CA MET A 69 7.32 -15.55 -1.09
C MET A 69 7.01 -15.91 0.36
N GLU A 70 7.30 -15.00 1.27
CA GLU A 70 7.03 -15.15 2.71
C GLU A 70 5.57 -14.83 3.03
N ASP A 71 4.98 -13.92 2.24
CA ASP A 71 3.64 -13.39 2.39
C ASP A 71 2.77 -13.75 1.17
N GLY A 72 1.46 -13.83 1.39
CA GLY A 72 0.47 -13.81 0.32
C GLY A 72 0.13 -12.38 -0.10
N VAL A 73 -0.30 -12.18 -1.35
CA VAL A 73 -0.86 -10.91 -1.82
C VAL A 73 -2.24 -11.16 -2.43
N GLY A 74 -3.25 -10.54 -1.84
CA GLY A 74 -4.64 -10.63 -2.29
C GLY A 74 -5.16 -9.31 -2.84
N ALA A 75 -6.02 -9.37 -3.86
CA ALA A 75 -6.76 -8.23 -4.38
C ALA A 75 -7.87 -7.83 -3.41
N LEU A 76 -7.88 -6.60 -2.90
CA LEU A 76 -8.96 -6.07 -2.04
C LEU A 76 -10.17 -5.60 -2.86
N THR A 77 -9.90 -5.15 -4.07
CA THR A 77 -10.91 -4.71 -5.06
C THR A 77 -10.66 -5.43 -6.37
N PRO A 78 -11.54 -5.32 -7.38
CA PRO A 78 -11.12 -5.68 -8.74
C PRO A 78 -9.82 -4.96 -9.06
N CYS A 79 -8.75 -5.72 -9.31
CA CYS A 79 -7.38 -5.25 -9.40
C CYS A 79 -6.78 -5.62 -10.76
N THR A 80 -6.28 -4.63 -11.49
CA THR A 80 -5.55 -4.85 -12.75
C THR A 80 -4.06 -4.79 -12.47
N VAL A 81 -3.35 -5.85 -12.80
CA VAL A 81 -1.94 -6.06 -12.46
C VAL A 81 -1.14 -6.32 -13.73
N ALA A 82 0.00 -5.67 -13.87
CA ALA A 82 0.99 -5.93 -14.91
C ALA A 82 2.09 -6.86 -14.37
N ALA A 83 2.30 -7.98 -15.03
CA ALA A 83 3.41 -8.87 -14.74
C ALA A 83 4.69 -8.34 -15.43
N VAL A 84 5.74 -8.12 -14.65
CA VAL A 84 7.07 -7.73 -15.12
C VAL A 84 8.01 -8.93 -14.96
N PRO A 85 8.41 -9.59 -16.06
CA PRO A 85 9.24 -10.79 -15.99
C PRO A 85 10.57 -10.53 -15.28
N HIS A 86 11.05 -11.49 -14.50
CA HIS A 86 12.35 -11.40 -13.85
C HIS A 86 13.51 -11.36 -14.87
N SER A 87 13.31 -11.87 -16.11
CA SER A 87 14.27 -11.68 -17.22
C SER A 87 14.46 -10.21 -17.55
N ASP A 88 13.36 -9.45 -17.58
CA ASP A 88 13.36 -8.03 -17.95
C ASP A 88 13.91 -7.18 -16.80
N LEU A 89 13.62 -7.54 -15.55
CA LEU A 89 14.24 -6.91 -14.39
C LEU A 89 15.77 -7.14 -14.38
N ARG A 90 16.24 -8.33 -14.76
CA ARG A 90 17.69 -8.58 -14.94
C ARG A 90 18.31 -7.72 -16.03
N GLU A 91 17.63 -7.55 -17.14
CA GLU A 91 18.09 -6.68 -18.23
C GLU A 91 18.15 -5.22 -17.77
N ILE A 92 17.13 -4.74 -17.02
CA ILE A 92 17.12 -3.39 -16.46
C ILE A 92 18.30 -3.21 -15.51
N THR A 93 18.48 -4.13 -14.56
CA THR A 93 19.53 -3.98 -13.54
C THR A 93 20.93 -4.09 -14.12
N LYS A 94 21.10 -4.75 -15.27
CA LYS A 94 22.38 -4.88 -15.98
C LYS A 94 22.71 -3.65 -16.83
N ASN A 95 21.73 -3.09 -17.54
CA ASN A 95 21.98 -2.15 -18.62
C ASN A 95 21.44 -0.73 -18.36
N TYR A 96 20.63 -0.53 -17.31
CA TYR A 96 19.97 0.76 -17.04
C TYR A 96 20.18 1.20 -15.59
N PRO A 97 21.35 1.79 -15.23
CA PRO A 97 21.68 2.14 -13.86
C PRO A 97 20.65 3.06 -13.19
N TYR A 98 20.12 4.04 -13.92
CA TYR A 98 19.07 4.93 -13.43
C TYR A 98 17.80 4.15 -13.01
N LEU A 99 17.30 3.25 -13.88
CA LEU A 99 16.12 2.44 -13.54
C LEU A 99 16.40 1.47 -12.40
N THR A 100 17.62 0.95 -12.29
CA THR A 100 18.05 0.13 -11.15
C THR A 100 17.94 0.91 -9.84
N ARG A 101 18.38 2.17 -9.82
CA ARG A 101 18.23 3.04 -8.65
C ARG A 101 16.77 3.34 -8.32
N VAL A 102 15.92 3.52 -9.35
CA VAL A 102 14.46 3.68 -9.14
C VAL A 102 13.86 2.43 -8.49
N LEU A 103 14.14 1.24 -9.03
CA LEU A 103 13.65 -0.02 -8.43
C LEU A 103 14.17 -0.21 -7.00
N TRP A 104 15.42 0.14 -6.74
CA TRP A 104 15.99 0.09 -5.39
C TRP A 104 15.27 1.07 -4.45
N LEU A 105 15.03 2.30 -4.91
CA LEU A 105 14.30 3.29 -4.11
C LEU A 105 12.89 2.79 -3.75
N THR A 106 12.16 2.14 -4.65
CA THR A 106 10.83 1.61 -4.32
C THR A 106 10.88 0.59 -3.18
N THR A 107 11.91 -0.29 -3.14
CA THR A 107 12.07 -1.24 -2.03
C THR A 107 12.45 -0.56 -0.72
N LEU A 108 13.24 0.52 -0.78
CA LEU A 108 13.60 1.31 0.42
C LEU A 108 12.40 2.06 0.98
N ILE A 109 11.53 2.60 0.12
CA ILE A 109 10.26 3.23 0.53
C ILE A 109 9.33 2.20 1.16
N ASP A 110 9.14 1.02 0.54
CA ASP A 110 8.34 -0.08 1.11
C ASP A 110 8.85 -0.43 2.52
N ALA A 111 10.16 -0.58 2.67
CA ALA A 111 10.78 -0.82 3.98
C ALA A 111 10.60 0.36 4.97
N ALA A 112 10.58 1.61 4.50
CA ALA A 112 10.35 2.77 5.35
C ALA A 112 8.89 2.82 5.85
N VAL A 113 7.93 2.52 4.98
CA VAL A 113 6.51 2.37 5.35
C VAL A 113 6.36 1.29 6.44
N HIS A 114 6.98 0.12 6.26
CA HIS A 114 6.93 -0.95 7.28
C HIS A 114 7.53 -0.51 8.62
N ARG A 115 8.66 0.19 8.63
CA ARG A 115 9.25 0.71 9.88
C ARG A 115 8.31 1.70 10.58
N THR A 116 7.66 2.58 9.80
CA THR A 116 6.66 3.51 10.33
C THR A 116 5.46 2.75 10.90
N TRP A 117 4.97 1.73 10.21
CA TRP A 117 3.87 0.90 10.72
C TRP A 117 4.23 0.15 12.00
N ILE A 118 5.45 -0.38 12.12
CA ILE A 118 5.93 -1.00 13.37
C ILE A 118 5.89 0.03 14.52
N MET A 119 6.34 1.26 14.29
CA MET A 119 6.31 2.32 15.28
C MET A 119 4.86 2.68 15.64
N THR A 120 3.98 2.88 14.67
CA THR A 120 2.57 3.23 14.92
C THR A 120 1.83 2.12 15.66
N LEU A 121 2.05 0.85 15.28
CA LEU A 121 1.47 -0.32 15.96
C LEU A 121 1.97 -0.45 17.40
N GLY A 122 3.24 -0.18 17.64
CA GLY A 122 3.87 -0.38 18.94
C GLY A 122 3.71 0.79 19.91
N ARG A 123 3.43 2.01 19.45
CA ARG A 123 3.48 3.23 20.28
C ARG A 123 2.30 4.16 20.18
N MET A 124 1.51 4.12 19.11
CA MET A 124 0.34 4.97 18.95
C MET A 124 -0.92 4.28 19.47
N ASP A 125 -1.85 5.08 20.02
CA ASP A 125 -3.18 4.56 20.25
C ASP A 125 -3.93 4.29 18.95
N ALA A 126 -5.05 3.59 19.05
CA ALA A 126 -5.77 3.12 17.88
C ALA A 126 -6.33 4.27 17.01
N ARG A 127 -6.76 5.38 17.65
CA ARG A 127 -7.29 6.54 16.95
C ARG A 127 -6.20 7.27 16.15
N ASN A 128 -5.06 7.53 16.79
CA ASN A 128 -3.92 8.18 16.16
C ASN A 128 -3.39 7.35 14.98
N ARG A 129 -3.37 6.03 15.12
CA ARG A 129 -2.95 5.08 14.08
C ARG A 129 -3.86 5.12 12.85
N VAL A 130 -5.18 5.16 13.06
CA VAL A 130 -6.13 5.29 11.94
C VAL A 130 -6.01 6.67 11.30
N ALA A 131 -5.85 7.75 12.07
CA ALA A 131 -5.62 9.10 11.53
C ALA A 131 -4.33 9.17 10.70
N HIS A 132 -3.24 8.60 11.20
CA HIS A 132 -1.96 8.47 10.47
C HIS A 132 -2.15 7.77 9.11
N PHE A 133 -2.81 6.63 9.15
CA PHE A 133 -3.07 5.83 7.94
C PHE A 133 -3.93 6.60 6.91
N LEU A 134 -4.93 7.36 7.34
CA LEU A 134 -5.74 8.15 6.43
C LEU A 134 -4.91 9.23 5.72
N CYS A 135 -3.97 9.87 6.42
CA CYS A 135 -3.03 10.81 5.83
C CYS A 135 -2.05 10.11 4.86
N GLU A 136 -1.48 8.96 5.24
CA GLU A 136 -0.60 8.17 4.39
C GLU A 136 -1.29 7.77 3.08
N MET A 137 -2.52 7.27 3.18
CA MET A 137 -3.28 6.86 1.99
C MET A 137 -3.62 8.04 1.08
N HIS A 138 -3.95 9.21 1.66
CA HIS A 138 -4.14 10.43 0.88
C HIS A 138 -2.89 10.74 0.05
N ASP A 139 -1.73 10.87 0.68
CA ASP A 139 -0.50 11.28 -0.01
C ASP A 139 -0.05 10.27 -1.06
N ARG A 140 -0.17 8.97 -0.77
CA ARG A 140 0.15 7.92 -1.74
C ARG A 140 -0.78 7.93 -2.94
N LEU A 141 -2.07 8.20 -2.74
CA LEU A 141 -3.05 8.31 -3.83
C LEU A 141 -2.90 9.63 -4.58
N GLU A 142 -2.51 10.72 -3.91
CA GLU A 142 -2.22 12.00 -4.54
C GLU A 142 -1.03 11.89 -5.49
N ALA A 143 0.02 11.18 -5.09
CA ALA A 143 1.21 10.96 -5.92
C ALA A 143 0.90 10.28 -7.26
N VAL A 144 -0.23 9.55 -7.35
CA VAL A 144 -0.68 8.88 -8.57
C VAL A 144 -1.96 9.51 -9.18
N GLY A 145 -2.33 10.71 -8.71
CA GLY A 145 -3.45 11.50 -9.26
C GLY A 145 -4.85 10.93 -8.97
N LEU A 146 -5.00 10.20 -7.86
CA LEU A 146 -6.26 9.57 -7.44
C LEU A 146 -6.94 10.30 -6.27
N THR A 147 -6.57 11.56 -6.03
CA THR A 147 -7.23 12.44 -5.06
C THR A 147 -7.89 13.62 -5.77
N LYS A 148 -8.87 14.21 -5.12
CA LYS A 148 -9.48 15.48 -5.53
C LYS A 148 -10.00 16.21 -4.30
N ASP A 149 -9.63 17.48 -4.11
CA ASP A 149 -10.10 18.33 -3.00
C ASP A 149 -9.96 17.62 -1.62
N HIS A 150 -8.79 17.03 -1.34
CA HIS A 150 -8.50 16.18 -0.18
C HIS A 150 -9.42 14.97 -0.03
N GLY A 151 -10.14 14.61 -1.10
CA GLY A 151 -10.99 13.43 -1.14
C GLY A 151 -10.35 12.30 -1.95
N TYR A 152 -10.60 11.06 -1.55
CA TYR A 152 -10.16 9.86 -2.24
C TYR A 152 -11.08 8.66 -1.96
N ASP A 153 -11.02 7.68 -2.85
CA ASP A 153 -11.72 6.41 -2.67
C ASP A 153 -10.86 5.45 -1.82
N LEU A 154 -11.21 5.31 -0.55
CA LEU A 154 -10.62 4.29 0.32
C LEU A 154 -11.44 3.01 0.19
N ARG A 155 -11.00 2.11 -0.70
CA ARG A 155 -11.70 0.85 -0.96
C ARG A 155 -11.23 -0.28 -0.04
N ILE A 156 -10.90 0.05 1.18
CA ILE A 156 -10.46 -0.85 2.24
C ILE A 156 -11.62 -0.95 3.24
N THR A 157 -12.00 -2.15 3.60
CA THR A 157 -13.08 -2.39 4.55
C THR A 157 -12.61 -2.17 5.99
N GLN A 158 -13.56 -2.01 6.93
CA GLN A 158 -13.21 -1.90 8.35
C GLN A 158 -12.62 -3.20 8.91
N GLU A 159 -12.95 -4.33 8.34
CA GLU A 159 -12.34 -5.62 8.66
C GLU A 159 -10.86 -5.64 8.25
N GLU A 160 -10.56 -5.24 7.02
CA GLU A 160 -9.19 -5.14 6.51
C GLU A 160 -8.34 -4.12 7.28
N LEU A 161 -8.93 -2.99 7.70
CA LEU A 161 -8.27 -2.08 8.63
C LEU A 161 -8.03 -2.72 10.00
N GLY A 162 -8.99 -3.53 10.46
CA GLY A 162 -8.84 -4.33 11.68
C GLY A 162 -7.67 -5.31 11.58
N ASP A 163 -7.57 -6.02 10.47
CA ASP A 163 -6.48 -6.96 10.18
C ASP A 163 -5.13 -6.27 10.06
N ALA A 164 -5.09 -5.01 9.58
CA ALA A 164 -3.84 -4.24 9.50
C ALA A 164 -3.39 -3.72 10.88
N PHE A 165 -4.33 -3.30 11.71
CA PHE A 165 -4.02 -2.59 12.95
C PHE A 165 -4.23 -3.40 14.24
N GLY A 166 -4.60 -4.67 14.13
CA GLY A 166 -4.88 -5.50 15.29
C GLY A 166 -6.14 -5.04 16.05
N LEU A 167 -7.14 -4.52 15.35
CA LEU A 167 -8.38 -3.98 15.91
C LEU A 167 -9.58 -4.83 15.49
N THR A 168 -10.65 -4.79 16.28
CA THR A 168 -11.93 -5.32 15.84
C THR A 168 -12.63 -4.35 14.89
N THR A 169 -13.48 -4.84 14.00
CA THR A 169 -14.32 -4.03 13.10
C THR A 169 -15.15 -3.00 13.87
N VAL A 170 -15.68 -3.39 15.04
CA VAL A 170 -16.45 -2.49 15.93
C VAL A 170 -15.57 -1.33 16.44
N HIS A 171 -14.31 -1.63 16.79
CA HIS A 171 -13.38 -0.61 17.27
C HIS A 171 -12.99 0.35 16.14
N VAL A 172 -12.67 -0.17 14.94
CA VAL A 172 -12.40 0.66 13.74
C VAL A 172 -13.60 1.56 13.44
N ASN A 173 -14.82 1.01 13.45
CA ASN A 173 -16.03 1.78 13.21
C ASN A 173 -16.18 2.94 14.21
N ARG A 174 -15.99 2.68 15.51
CA ARG A 174 -16.06 3.71 16.55
C ARG A 174 -15.06 4.82 16.31
N ILE A 175 -13.79 4.48 15.98
CA ILE A 175 -12.75 5.48 15.68
C ILE A 175 -13.14 6.34 14.48
N LEU A 176 -13.61 5.74 13.40
CA LEU A 176 -14.07 6.50 12.23
C LEU A 176 -15.27 7.39 12.54
N GLN A 177 -16.17 7.00 13.48
CA GLN A 177 -17.26 7.84 13.95
C GLN A 177 -16.74 9.02 14.78
N GLU A 178 -15.78 8.81 15.67
CA GLU A 178 -15.12 9.85 16.46
C GLU A 178 -14.44 10.89 15.56
N LEU A 179 -13.63 10.45 14.59
CA LEU A 179 -12.96 11.34 13.62
C LEU A 179 -13.99 12.17 12.81
N ARG A 180 -15.14 11.58 12.44
CA ARG A 180 -16.24 12.30 11.79
C ARG A 180 -16.94 13.28 12.73
N GLY A 181 -17.20 12.86 13.96
CA GLY A 181 -17.85 13.71 14.98
C GLY A 181 -17.03 14.96 15.31
N ASP A 182 -15.71 14.83 15.28
CA ASP A 182 -14.76 15.94 15.49
C ASP A 182 -14.55 16.80 14.24
N GLY A 183 -15.21 16.45 13.13
CA GLY A 183 -15.14 17.20 11.87
C GLY A 183 -13.82 17.03 11.13
N LEU A 184 -12.97 16.07 11.50
CA LEU A 184 -11.66 15.84 10.85
C LEU A 184 -11.81 15.22 9.48
N ILE A 185 -12.77 14.31 9.32
CA ILE A 185 -13.06 13.64 8.05
C ILE A 185 -14.57 13.60 7.78
N THR A 186 -14.90 13.48 6.52
CA THR A 186 -16.21 13.00 6.05
C THR A 186 -16.01 11.69 5.33
N SER A 187 -16.80 10.67 5.63
CA SER A 187 -16.77 9.43 4.88
C SER A 187 -18.17 8.99 4.48
N ARG A 188 -18.36 8.66 3.21
CA ARG A 188 -19.62 8.20 2.65
C ARG A 188 -19.38 7.02 1.72
N GLY A 189 -19.85 5.84 2.13
CA GLY A 189 -19.54 4.61 1.39
C GLY A 189 -18.03 4.33 1.43
N LYS A 190 -17.40 4.37 0.26
CA LYS A 190 -15.95 4.15 0.08
C LYS A 190 -15.15 5.44 -0.03
N SER A 191 -15.82 6.58 -0.10
CA SER A 191 -15.15 7.88 -0.22
C SER A 191 -14.80 8.43 1.16
N VAL A 192 -13.60 8.97 1.28
CA VAL A 192 -13.10 9.71 2.44
C VAL A 192 -12.69 11.09 1.96
N VAL A 193 -13.11 12.13 2.68
CA VAL A 193 -12.65 13.51 2.48
C VAL A 193 -12.04 13.97 3.81
N ILE A 194 -10.82 14.45 3.76
CA ILE A 194 -10.15 15.05 4.90
C ILE A 194 -10.60 16.52 4.96
N ASN A 195 -11.42 16.87 5.96
CA ASN A 195 -11.98 18.21 6.08
C ASN A 195 -10.99 19.20 6.72
N ASP A 196 -10.12 18.70 7.60
CA ASP A 196 -9.12 19.49 8.31
C ASP A 196 -7.79 18.72 8.30
N TRP A 197 -6.97 19.01 7.28
CA TRP A 197 -5.70 18.33 7.05
C TRP A 197 -4.73 18.52 8.21
N GLU A 198 -4.54 19.76 8.66
CA GLU A 198 -3.56 20.06 9.71
C GLU A 198 -3.90 19.38 11.03
N ARG A 199 -5.20 19.39 11.41
CA ARG A 199 -5.63 18.72 12.61
C ARG A 199 -5.56 17.20 12.49
N LEU A 200 -5.92 16.61 11.34
CA LEU A 200 -5.82 15.17 11.15
C LEU A 200 -4.36 14.71 11.15
N GLN A 201 -3.46 15.48 10.49
CA GLN A 201 -2.02 15.24 10.47
C GLN A 201 -1.44 15.28 11.90
N LYS A 202 -1.83 16.26 12.70
CA LYS A 202 -1.44 16.37 14.11
C LYS A 202 -1.98 15.22 14.95
N GLU A 203 -3.26 14.84 14.76
CA GLU A 203 -3.90 13.70 15.43
C GLU A 203 -3.14 12.41 15.12
N GLY A 204 -2.81 12.17 13.85
CA GLY A 204 -2.04 11.00 13.40
C GLY A 204 -0.55 11.08 13.66
N GLN A 205 -0.03 12.19 14.21
CA GLN A 205 1.42 12.46 14.31
C GLN A 205 2.13 12.14 12.99
N TYR A 206 1.48 12.51 11.86
CA TYR A 206 1.90 12.11 10.53
C TYR A 206 2.94 13.08 9.99
N ASN A 207 4.05 12.51 9.47
CA ASN A 207 5.06 13.22 8.69
C ASN A 207 5.34 12.40 7.43
N PRO A 208 5.12 12.94 6.22
CA PRO A 208 5.25 12.21 4.95
C PRO A 208 6.71 11.91 4.54
N ASP A 209 7.72 12.37 5.26
CA ASP A 209 9.13 12.26 4.85
C ASP A 209 9.56 10.83 4.51
N TYR A 210 8.99 9.82 5.19
CA TYR A 210 9.29 8.41 4.92
C TYR A 210 8.74 7.89 3.59
N LEU A 211 7.81 8.60 2.97
CA LEU A 211 7.28 8.26 1.64
C LEU A 211 8.20 8.74 0.51
N HIS A 212 9.12 9.66 0.80
CA HIS A 212 10.08 10.20 -0.18
C HIS A 212 9.45 10.68 -1.50
N LEU A 213 8.23 11.21 -1.48
CA LEU A 213 7.46 11.59 -2.68
C LEU A 213 8.10 12.70 -3.50
N SER A 214 8.90 13.57 -2.86
CA SER A 214 9.63 14.67 -3.51
C SER A 214 11.05 14.30 -3.95
N GLN A 215 11.50 13.07 -3.66
CA GLN A 215 12.87 12.67 -3.96
C GLN A 215 13.09 12.52 -5.47
N GLN A 216 14.02 13.27 -6.01
CA GLN A 216 14.50 13.11 -7.38
C GLN A 216 15.74 12.23 -7.38
N ILE A 217 15.73 11.21 -8.23
CA ILE A 217 16.92 10.40 -8.49
C ILE A 217 17.72 11.10 -9.59
N GLU A 218 19.02 11.34 -9.35
CA GLU A 218 19.91 11.92 -10.35
C GLU A 218 19.96 11.04 -11.61
N ARG A 219 19.80 11.70 -12.77
CA ARG A 219 19.96 11.09 -14.09
C ARG A 219 21.37 11.42 -14.54
N ASP A 220 22.29 10.48 -14.35
CA ASP A 220 23.65 10.56 -14.91
C ASP A 220 23.59 10.36 -16.41
#